data_f6fab3624c001ffa65a4f01ce5471d8f
#
_entry.id   f6fab3624c001ffa65a4f01ce5471d8f
#
_cell.length_a   1.000
_cell.length_b   1.000
_cell.length_c   1.000
_cell.angle_alpha   90.00
_cell.angle_beta   90.00
_cell.angle_gamma   90.00
#
_symmetry.space_group_name_H-M   'P 1'
#
loop_
_entity.id
_entity.type
_entity.pdbx_description
1 polymer ?
#
loop_
_entity_poly.entity_id
_entity_poly.type
_entity_poly.pdbx_seq_one_letter_code
_entity_poly.pdbx_strand_id
1 'polypeptide(L)'
;MHTTDAPRRTPQRSDARSYRSRILAVARQKLRDDPDASLDSISEAAGVARRTLYGHFANRQALIAELTQEAAQALQPALAATRIPSADPLEAMARMALTAWAVADHYRMLISFGRRHRGQEAIRATLAPAREEAIATIQRGQHAGVFADHVPAPVLAQALEALMLALAEENSTSTWADPTGEAAATAFLVAAGVAPQIASRRVRAVLREQAALMRP
;
A
#
# COMPACT_ATOMS: atom_id res chain seq x y z
N MET A 1 23.86 45.11 -35.01
CA MET A 1 24.25 43.88 -34.31
C MET A 1 23.54 43.87 -32.98
N HIS A 2 22.37 43.17 -32.92
CA HIS A 2 21.62 42.97 -31.69
C HIS A 2 21.70 41.48 -31.37
N THR A 3 22.44 41.16 -30.32
CA THR A 3 22.52 39.81 -29.77
C THR A 3 21.32 39.60 -28.85
N THR A 4 20.40 38.77 -29.29
CA THR A 4 19.25 38.33 -28.51
C THR A 4 19.72 37.33 -27.44
N ASP A 5 19.72 37.74 -26.19
CA ASP A 5 19.98 36.89 -25.05
C ASP A 5 18.76 36.01 -24.79
N ALA A 6 18.86 34.71 -25.03
CA ALA A 6 17.80 33.74 -24.77
C ALA A 6 17.72 33.44 -23.26
N PRO A 7 16.53 33.40 -22.66
CA PRO A 7 16.38 33.14 -21.22
C PRO A 7 16.88 31.74 -20.87
N ARG A 8 17.92 31.63 -20.05
CA ARG A 8 18.41 30.40 -19.44
C ARG A 8 17.26 29.78 -18.59
N ARG A 9 16.64 28.73 -19.10
CA ARG A 9 15.73 27.88 -18.35
C ARG A 9 16.47 27.35 -17.12
N THR A 10 15.90 27.59 -15.95
CA THR A 10 16.39 27.16 -14.63
C THR A 10 16.35 25.62 -14.49
N PRO A 11 17.49 24.90 -14.54
CA PRO A 11 17.54 23.42 -14.43
C PRO A 11 17.17 22.91 -13.01
N GLN A 12 17.23 23.77 -12.01
CA GLN A 12 17.27 23.41 -10.60
C GLN A 12 16.00 22.73 -10.01
N ARG A 13 14.80 23.01 -10.53
CA ARG A 13 13.56 22.42 -9.98
C ARG A 13 13.23 21.02 -10.52
N SER A 14 13.61 20.74 -11.75
CA SER A 14 13.43 19.44 -12.40
C SER A 14 14.37 18.41 -11.79
N ASP A 15 15.64 18.80 -11.59
CA ASP A 15 16.67 17.93 -11.03
C ASP A 15 16.40 17.59 -9.56
N ALA A 16 15.94 18.56 -8.76
CA ALA A 16 15.61 18.35 -7.36
C ALA A 16 14.44 17.34 -7.20
N ARG A 17 13.42 17.41 -8.05
CA ARG A 17 12.31 16.43 -8.05
C ARG A 17 12.80 15.04 -8.48
N SER A 18 13.67 14.97 -9.49
CA SER A 18 14.28 13.73 -9.95
C SER A 18 15.12 13.06 -8.85
N TYR A 19 15.96 13.84 -8.15
CA TYR A 19 16.74 13.33 -7.02
C TYR A 19 15.85 12.84 -5.87
N ARG A 20 14.81 13.59 -5.51
CA ARG A 20 13.87 13.22 -4.46
C ARG A 20 13.16 11.90 -4.78
N SER A 21 12.59 11.74 -5.97
CA SER A 21 11.93 10.52 -6.40
C SER A 21 12.89 9.32 -6.43
N ARG A 22 14.13 9.52 -6.88
CA ARG A 22 15.16 8.48 -6.87
C ARG A 22 15.53 8.06 -5.45
N ILE A 23 15.71 9.02 -4.53
CA ILE A 23 15.98 8.73 -3.12
C ILE A 23 14.85 7.90 -2.52
N LEU A 24 13.58 8.28 -2.74
CA LEU A 24 12.42 7.55 -2.22
C LEU A 24 12.33 6.13 -2.78
N ALA A 25 12.56 5.94 -4.08
CA ALA A 25 12.54 4.62 -4.71
C ALA A 25 13.64 3.70 -4.13
N VAL A 26 14.87 4.21 -4.00
CA VAL A 26 15.99 3.46 -3.42
C VAL A 26 15.79 3.21 -1.92
N ALA A 27 15.29 4.21 -1.18
CA ALA A 27 14.98 4.08 0.24
C ALA A 27 13.94 2.98 0.48
N ARG A 28 12.88 2.92 -0.33
CA ARG A 28 11.86 1.87 -0.26
C ARG A 28 12.46 0.47 -0.42
N GLN A 29 13.33 0.30 -1.42
CA GLN A 29 14.01 -0.98 -1.63
C GLN A 29 14.96 -1.32 -0.48
N LYS A 30 15.84 -0.37 -0.12
CA LYS A 30 16.85 -0.57 0.92
C LYS A 30 16.24 -0.91 2.28
N LEU A 31 15.18 -0.18 2.66
CA LEU A 31 14.47 -0.40 3.91
C LEU A 31 13.60 -1.68 3.89
N ARG A 32 13.26 -2.21 2.72
CA ARG A 32 12.61 -3.52 2.56
C ARG A 32 13.58 -4.65 2.92
N ASP A 33 14.85 -4.52 2.48
CA ASP A 33 15.88 -5.52 2.68
C ASP A 33 16.51 -5.39 4.08
N ASP A 34 16.65 -4.17 4.59
CA ASP A 34 17.18 -3.81 5.91
C ASP A 34 16.34 -2.71 6.54
N PRO A 35 15.37 -3.05 7.43
CA PRO A 35 14.50 -2.08 8.10
C PRO A 35 15.26 -1.04 8.94
N ASP A 36 16.49 -1.29 9.34
CA ASP A 36 17.31 -0.39 10.15
C ASP A 36 18.34 0.39 9.33
N ALA A 37 18.29 0.30 7.98
CA ALA A 37 19.18 1.01 7.09
C ALA A 37 19.30 2.50 7.43
N SER A 38 20.54 2.98 7.49
CA SER A 38 20.85 4.38 7.80
C SER A 38 20.59 5.30 6.60
N LEU A 39 20.39 6.61 6.85
CA LEU A 39 20.32 7.61 5.77
C LEU A 39 21.59 7.62 4.93
N ASP A 40 22.74 7.34 5.53
CA ASP A 40 24.01 7.28 4.82
C ASP A 40 24.06 6.13 3.84
N SER A 41 23.64 4.92 4.25
CA SER A 41 23.55 3.76 3.35
C SER A 41 22.53 3.96 2.24
N ILE A 42 21.44 4.68 2.52
CA ILE A 42 20.45 5.06 1.50
C ILE A 42 21.03 6.08 0.52
N SER A 43 21.80 7.07 0.98
CA SER A 43 22.42 8.06 0.10
C SER A 43 23.44 7.43 -0.85
N GLU A 44 24.25 6.49 -0.36
CA GLU A 44 25.20 5.71 -1.14
C GLU A 44 24.47 4.86 -2.21
N ALA A 45 23.48 4.10 -1.80
CA ALA A 45 22.69 3.28 -2.72
C ALA A 45 21.93 4.11 -3.78
N ALA A 46 21.47 5.32 -3.43
CA ALA A 46 20.83 6.25 -4.35
C ALA A 46 21.80 6.99 -5.29
N GLY A 47 23.12 6.86 -5.06
CA GLY A 47 24.15 7.59 -5.81
C GLY A 47 24.03 9.11 -5.64
N VAL A 48 23.67 9.57 -4.44
CA VAL A 48 23.57 11.00 -4.09
C VAL A 48 24.50 11.35 -2.94
N ALA A 49 25.01 12.58 -2.95
CA ALA A 49 25.81 13.07 -1.83
C ALA A 49 24.94 13.14 -0.55
N ARG A 50 25.52 12.82 0.61
CA ARG A 50 24.86 12.95 1.92
C ARG A 50 24.16 14.29 2.09
N ARG A 51 24.86 15.40 1.75
CA ARG A 51 24.30 16.75 1.81
C ARG A 51 23.03 16.90 0.96
N THR A 52 22.96 16.24 -0.17
CA THR A 52 21.78 16.26 -1.05
C THR A 52 20.62 15.52 -0.38
N LEU A 53 20.87 14.35 0.20
CA LEU A 53 19.83 13.59 0.92
C LEU A 53 19.32 14.36 2.14
N TYR A 54 20.21 14.89 2.98
CA TYR A 54 19.83 15.68 4.16
C TYR A 54 19.16 17.03 3.80
N GLY A 55 19.40 17.56 2.60
CA GLY A 55 18.69 18.71 2.06
C GLY A 55 17.23 18.39 1.67
N HIS A 56 16.92 17.12 1.37
CA HIS A 56 15.55 16.65 1.08
C HIS A 56 14.84 16.11 2.31
N PHE A 57 15.56 15.42 3.20
CA PHE A 57 15.00 14.72 4.38
C PHE A 57 15.87 15.03 5.60
N ALA A 58 15.35 15.85 6.50
CA ALA A 58 16.11 16.34 7.67
C ALA A 58 16.59 15.19 8.59
N ASN A 59 15.84 14.07 8.61
CA ASN A 59 16.16 12.88 9.38
C ASN A 59 15.42 11.66 8.81
N ARG A 60 15.70 10.48 9.38
CA ARG A 60 15.09 9.22 8.97
C ARG A 60 13.56 9.22 9.14
N GLN A 61 13.04 9.88 10.17
CA GLN A 61 11.59 9.99 10.40
C GLN A 61 10.91 10.78 9.30
N ALA A 62 11.51 11.86 8.81
CA ALA A 62 11.01 12.66 7.70
C ALA A 62 10.95 11.85 6.40
N LEU A 63 11.98 11.03 6.13
CA LEU A 63 11.99 10.12 4.98
C LEU A 63 10.85 9.08 5.07
N ILE A 64 10.68 8.47 6.25
CA ILE A 64 9.62 7.47 6.47
C ILE A 64 8.23 8.09 6.39
N ALA A 65 8.03 9.28 6.94
CA ALA A 65 6.76 10.00 6.83
C ALA A 65 6.37 10.26 5.37
N GLU A 66 7.34 10.62 4.54
CA GLU A 66 7.12 10.82 3.11
C GLU A 66 6.76 9.51 2.39
N LEU A 67 7.47 8.42 2.68
CA LEU A 67 7.15 7.10 2.12
C LEU A 67 5.76 6.64 2.56
N THR A 68 5.35 6.93 3.80
CA THR A 68 4.01 6.63 4.29
C THR A 68 2.94 7.43 3.54
N GLN A 69 3.21 8.71 3.29
CA GLN A 69 2.31 9.56 2.51
C GLN A 69 2.21 9.09 1.05
N GLU A 70 3.31 8.65 0.46
CA GLU A 70 3.34 8.05 -0.88
C GLU A 70 2.49 6.77 -0.95
N ALA A 71 2.59 5.92 0.08
CA ALA A 71 1.74 4.73 0.22
C ALA A 71 0.26 5.08 0.27
N ALA A 72 -0.10 6.08 1.07
CA ALA A 72 -1.47 6.57 1.16
C ALA A 72 -2.01 7.09 -0.17
N GLN A 73 -1.20 7.89 -0.87
CA GLN A 73 -1.55 8.43 -2.18
C GLN A 73 -1.68 7.34 -3.25
N ALA A 74 -0.90 6.26 -3.16
CA ALA A 74 -1.00 5.13 -4.07
C ALA A 74 -2.25 4.26 -3.80
N LEU A 75 -2.63 4.09 -2.55
CA LEU A 75 -3.78 3.27 -2.16
C LEU A 75 -5.10 3.88 -2.63
N GLN A 76 -5.28 5.20 -2.53
CA GLN A 76 -6.52 5.88 -2.86
C GLN A 76 -6.98 5.65 -4.32
N PRO A 77 -6.17 5.94 -5.35
CA PRO A 77 -6.57 5.71 -6.75
C PRO A 77 -6.69 4.22 -7.08
N ALA A 78 -5.87 3.35 -6.45
CA ALA A 78 -5.95 1.92 -6.65
C ALA A 78 -7.29 1.37 -6.15
N LEU A 79 -7.75 1.79 -4.97
CA LEU A 79 -9.07 1.43 -4.45
C LEU A 79 -10.20 2.06 -5.27
N ALA A 80 -10.04 3.31 -5.73
CA ALA A 80 -11.02 3.93 -6.61
C ALA A 80 -11.19 3.17 -7.93
N ALA A 81 -10.10 2.64 -8.49
CA ALA A 81 -10.12 1.81 -9.69
C ALA A 81 -10.82 0.45 -9.48
N THR A 82 -10.89 -0.06 -8.25
CA THR A 82 -11.64 -1.28 -7.92
C THR A 82 -13.13 -1.03 -7.67
N ARG A 83 -13.56 0.23 -7.61
CA ARG A 83 -14.98 0.64 -7.54
C ARG A 83 -15.71 0.38 -8.87
N ILE A 84 -15.51 -0.78 -9.47
CA ILE A 84 -16.46 -1.25 -10.47
C ILE A 84 -17.76 -1.44 -9.70
N PRO A 85 -18.90 -0.90 -10.17
CA PRO A 85 -20.19 -1.18 -9.57
C PRO A 85 -20.49 -2.68 -9.73
N SER A 86 -19.85 -3.50 -8.95
CA SER A 86 -20.18 -4.90 -8.84
C SER A 86 -21.31 -4.97 -7.83
N ALA A 87 -22.45 -5.47 -8.30
CA ALA A 87 -23.57 -5.79 -7.41
C ALA A 87 -23.19 -6.93 -6.44
N ASP A 88 -22.06 -7.63 -6.67
CA ASP A 88 -21.54 -8.72 -5.85
C ASP A 88 -20.56 -8.20 -4.77
N PRO A 89 -21.00 -8.13 -3.49
CA PRO A 89 -20.13 -7.68 -2.39
C PRO A 89 -18.91 -8.58 -2.18
N LEU A 90 -18.99 -9.86 -2.53
CA LEU A 90 -17.87 -10.80 -2.40
C LEU A 90 -16.76 -10.47 -3.42
N GLU A 91 -17.14 -10.15 -4.65
CA GLU A 91 -16.18 -9.74 -5.66
C GLU A 91 -15.54 -8.39 -5.32
N ALA A 92 -16.34 -7.41 -4.92
CA ALA A 92 -15.85 -6.10 -4.50
C ALA A 92 -14.83 -6.23 -3.37
N MET A 93 -15.12 -7.05 -2.37
CA MET A 93 -14.22 -7.29 -1.24
C MET A 93 -12.94 -8.03 -1.65
N ALA A 94 -13.03 -9.02 -2.57
CA ALA A 94 -11.86 -9.74 -3.07
C ALA A 94 -10.90 -8.78 -3.83
N ARG A 95 -11.45 -7.91 -4.70
CA ARG A 95 -10.67 -6.89 -5.42
C ARG A 95 -10.00 -5.91 -4.47
N MET A 96 -10.76 -5.45 -3.46
CA MET A 96 -10.24 -4.54 -2.44
C MET A 96 -9.09 -5.18 -1.64
N ALA A 97 -9.26 -6.45 -1.21
CA ALA A 97 -8.24 -7.17 -0.47
C ALA A 97 -6.94 -7.36 -1.28
N LEU A 98 -7.05 -7.75 -2.55
CA LEU A 98 -5.89 -7.90 -3.45
C LEU A 98 -5.19 -6.57 -3.71
N THR A 99 -5.94 -5.48 -3.90
CA THR A 99 -5.36 -4.14 -4.08
C THR A 99 -4.68 -3.65 -2.80
N ALA A 100 -5.32 -3.82 -1.66
CA ALA A 100 -4.75 -3.46 -0.36
C ALA A 100 -3.47 -4.27 -0.09
N TRP A 101 -3.46 -5.57 -0.45
CA TRP A 101 -2.27 -6.41 -0.35
C TRP A 101 -1.11 -5.89 -1.19
N ALA A 102 -1.34 -5.60 -2.47
CA ALA A 102 -0.29 -5.10 -3.36
C ALA A 102 0.36 -3.81 -2.83
N VAL A 103 -0.45 -2.91 -2.25
CA VAL A 103 0.07 -1.69 -1.61
C VAL A 103 0.77 -2.02 -0.30
N ALA A 104 0.19 -2.87 0.56
CA ALA A 104 0.77 -3.24 1.83
C ALA A 104 2.12 -3.96 1.65
N ASP A 105 2.22 -4.89 0.69
CA ASP A 105 3.47 -5.57 0.38
C ASP A 105 4.54 -4.60 -0.14
N HIS A 106 4.15 -3.66 -1.01
CA HIS A 106 5.08 -2.65 -1.53
C HIS A 106 5.62 -1.73 -0.42
N TYR A 107 4.83 -1.44 0.61
CA TYR A 107 5.17 -0.55 1.73
C TYR A 107 5.31 -1.28 3.08
N ARG A 108 5.46 -2.60 3.09
CA ARG A 108 5.47 -3.45 4.30
C ARG A 108 6.42 -2.99 5.41
N MET A 109 7.58 -2.45 5.02
CA MET A 109 8.55 -1.96 5.99
C MET A 109 8.04 -0.73 6.75
N LEU A 110 7.16 0.08 6.17
CA LEU A 110 6.53 1.21 6.86
C LEU A 110 5.56 0.74 7.95
N ILE A 111 4.90 -0.39 7.71
CA ILE A 111 4.00 -1.02 8.66
C ILE A 111 4.79 -1.45 9.90
N SER A 112 5.90 -2.16 9.70
CA SER A 112 6.80 -2.57 10.78
C SER A 112 7.37 -1.39 11.57
N PHE A 113 7.75 -0.31 10.87
CA PHE A 113 8.27 0.89 11.49
C PHE A 113 7.18 1.65 12.27
N GLY A 114 6.00 1.81 11.70
CA GLY A 114 4.88 2.50 12.33
C GLY A 114 4.46 1.84 13.65
N ARG A 115 4.48 0.53 13.74
CA ARG A 115 4.18 -0.21 14.98
C ARG A 115 5.22 0.01 16.08
N ARG A 116 6.51 0.15 15.72
CA ARG A 116 7.60 0.35 16.69
C ARG A 116 7.69 1.80 17.21
N HIS A 117 7.23 2.80 16.44
CA HIS A 117 7.53 4.22 16.67
C HIS A 117 6.29 5.12 16.82
N ARG A 118 5.21 4.67 17.45
CA ARG A 118 3.95 5.44 17.64
C ARG A 118 3.25 5.90 16.34
N GLY A 119 3.58 5.32 15.19
CA GLY A 119 2.99 5.69 13.91
C GLY A 119 1.62 5.08 13.61
N GLN A 120 1.02 4.30 14.55
CA GLN A 120 -0.27 3.64 14.32
C GLN A 120 -1.40 4.62 13.99
N GLU A 121 -1.41 5.79 14.61
CA GLU A 121 -2.45 6.80 14.37
C GLU A 121 -2.34 7.42 12.97
N ALA A 122 -1.13 7.70 12.51
CA ALA A 122 -0.88 8.19 11.16
C ALA A 122 -1.28 7.16 10.10
N ILE A 123 -0.97 5.87 10.31
CA ILE A 123 -1.39 4.78 9.43
C ILE A 123 -2.91 4.66 9.43
N ARG A 124 -3.56 4.70 10.59
CA ARG A 124 -5.02 4.65 10.70
C ARG A 124 -5.72 5.81 9.99
N ALA A 125 -5.21 7.03 10.14
CA ALA A 125 -5.73 8.21 9.45
C ALA A 125 -5.57 8.09 7.93
N THR A 126 -4.43 7.57 7.49
CA THR A 126 -4.14 7.31 6.08
C THR A 126 -5.10 6.29 5.47
N LEU A 127 -5.45 5.24 6.22
CA LEU A 127 -6.35 4.17 5.76
C LEU A 127 -7.84 4.49 5.96
N ALA A 128 -8.20 5.62 6.58
CA ALA A 128 -9.59 5.95 6.88
C ALA A 128 -10.53 5.89 5.65
N PRO A 129 -10.20 6.46 4.48
CA PRO A 129 -11.08 6.37 3.32
C PRO A 129 -11.25 4.96 2.77
N ALA A 130 -10.18 4.13 2.83
CA ALA A 130 -10.26 2.73 2.47
C ALA A 130 -11.15 1.94 3.42
N ARG A 131 -11.09 2.25 4.70
CA ARG A 131 -11.93 1.64 5.74
C ARG A 131 -13.39 2.00 5.56
N GLU A 132 -13.73 3.23 5.20
CA GLU A 132 -15.11 3.65 4.92
C GLU A 132 -15.72 2.84 3.76
N GLU A 133 -14.96 2.64 2.68
CA GLU A 133 -15.38 1.81 1.55
C GLU A 133 -15.56 0.33 1.95
N ALA A 134 -14.64 -0.19 2.78
CA ALA A 134 -14.74 -1.54 3.32
C ALA A 134 -15.99 -1.70 4.18
N ILE A 135 -16.31 -0.74 5.06
CA ILE A 135 -17.52 -0.73 5.89
C ILE A 135 -18.76 -0.80 5.00
N ALA A 136 -18.86 0.05 3.99
CA ALA A 136 -20.00 0.08 3.08
C ALA A 136 -20.16 -1.26 2.34
N THR A 137 -19.04 -1.86 1.91
CA THR A 137 -19.06 -3.16 1.22
C THR A 137 -19.46 -4.31 2.16
N ILE A 138 -18.96 -4.30 3.42
CA ILE A 138 -19.33 -5.28 4.44
C ILE A 138 -20.82 -5.17 4.75
N GLN A 139 -21.36 -3.95 4.94
CA GLN A 139 -22.79 -3.74 5.18
C GLN A 139 -23.65 -4.33 4.07
N ARG A 140 -23.30 -4.08 2.80
CA ARG A 140 -24.01 -4.68 1.67
C ARG A 140 -23.94 -6.21 1.70
N GLY A 141 -22.78 -6.77 2.02
CA GLY A 141 -22.58 -8.21 2.10
C GLY A 141 -23.30 -8.86 3.29
N GLN A 142 -23.37 -8.21 4.44
CA GLN A 142 -24.15 -8.66 5.60
C GLN A 142 -25.64 -8.66 5.28
N HIS A 143 -26.17 -7.60 4.67
CA HIS A 143 -27.57 -7.56 4.22
C HIS A 143 -27.90 -8.64 3.17
N ALA A 144 -26.94 -9.01 2.35
CA ALA A 144 -27.08 -10.06 1.34
C ALA A 144 -26.81 -11.49 1.87
N GLY A 145 -26.47 -11.64 3.15
CA GLY A 145 -26.10 -12.93 3.75
C GLY A 145 -24.78 -13.53 3.23
N VAL A 146 -23.92 -12.69 2.64
CA VAL A 146 -22.61 -13.09 2.09
C VAL A 146 -21.52 -13.06 3.16
N PHE A 147 -21.56 -12.06 4.04
CA PHE A 147 -20.63 -11.91 5.16
C PHE A 147 -21.32 -12.16 6.49
N ALA A 148 -20.54 -12.59 7.48
CA ALA A 148 -21.01 -12.81 8.84
C ALA A 148 -21.51 -11.49 9.46
N ASP A 149 -22.66 -11.52 10.13
CA ASP A 149 -23.35 -10.37 10.70
C ASP A 149 -23.30 -10.30 12.23
N HIS A 150 -22.66 -11.30 12.88
CA HIS A 150 -22.48 -11.34 14.34
C HIS A 150 -21.53 -10.24 14.86
N VAL A 151 -20.78 -9.57 13.98
CA VAL A 151 -19.92 -8.42 14.29
C VAL A 151 -20.36 -7.23 13.44
N PRO A 152 -20.58 -6.03 14.03
CA PRO A 152 -20.93 -4.85 13.28
C PRO A 152 -19.88 -4.50 12.21
N ALA A 153 -20.33 -4.06 11.04
CA ALA A 153 -19.45 -3.79 9.90
C ALA A 153 -18.24 -2.87 10.20
N PRO A 154 -18.35 -1.79 11.00
CA PRO A 154 -17.18 -0.99 11.36
C PRO A 154 -16.14 -1.76 12.18
N VAL A 155 -16.57 -2.63 13.07
CA VAL A 155 -15.67 -3.46 13.90
C VAL A 155 -15.02 -4.55 13.05
N LEU A 156 -15.77 -5.18 12.18
CA LEU A 156 -15.25 -6.18 11.24
C LEU A 156 -14.24 -5.56 10.26
N ALA A 157 -14.52 -4.37 9.71
CA ALA A 157 -13.59 -3.67 8.85
C ALA A 157 -12.26 -3.37 9.55
N GLN A 158 -12.30 -2.95 10.81
CA GLN A 158 -11.09 -2.70 11.60
C GLN A 158 -10.29 -3.99 11.89
N ALA A 159 -10.98 -5.08 12.20
CA ALA A 159 -10.35 -6.38 12.42
C ALA A 159 -9.68 -6.90 11.13
N LEU A 160 -10.35 -6.76 9.99
CA LEU A 160 -9.82 -7.15 8.68
C LEU A 160 -8.63 -6.28 8.25
N GLU A 161 -8.65 -4.98 8.54
CA GLU A 161 -7.50 -4.09 8.35
C GLU A 161 -6.30 -4.56 9.18
N ALA A 162 -6.51 -4.87 10.46
CA ALA A 162 -5.46 -5.37 11.34
C ALA A 162 -4.88 -6.71 10.85
N LEU A 163 -5.75 -7.61 10.38
CA LEU A 163 -5.32 -8.88 9.76
C LEU A 163 -4.44 -8.65 8.54
N MET A 164 -4.86 -7.78 7.62
CA MET A 164 -4.11 -7.46 6.40
C MET A 164 -2.72 -6.89 6.73
N LEU A 165 -2.64 -5.97 7.69
CA LEU A 165 -1.37 -5.39 8.12
C LEU A 165 -0.45 -6.43 8.77
N ALA A 166 -1.00 -7.34 9.58
CA ALA A 166 -0.23 -8.43 10.19
C ALA A 166 0.32 -9.40 9.14
N LEU A 167 -0.51 -9.82 8.18
CA LEU A 167 -0.08 -10.71 7.10
C LEU A 167 1.00 -10.03 6.22
N ALA A 168 0.86 -8.74 5.92
CA ALA A 168 1.85 -8.01 5.14
C ALA A 168 3.21 -7.88 5.87
N GLU A 169 3.19 -7.75 7.20
CA GLU A 169 4.40 -7.76 8.02
C GLU A 169 5.12 -9.11 7.95
N GLU A 170 4.37 -10.21 8.07
CA GLU A 170 4.92 -11.56 8.02
C GLU A 170 5.40 -11.97 6.62
N ASN A 171 4.86 -11.39 5.55
CA ASN A 171 5.30 -11.66 4.17
C ASN A 171 6.78 -11.34 3.91
N SER A 172 7.44 -10.67 4.85
CA SER A 172 8.87 -10.38 4.81
C SER A 172 9.74 -11.45 5.45
N THR A 173 9.14 -12.45 6.12
CA THR A 173 9.87 -13.51 6.81
C THR A 173 10.19 -14.67 5.88
N SER A 174 11.23 -15.47 6.22
CA SER A 174 11.61 -16.65 5.44
C SER A 174 10.59 -17.78 5.52
N THR A 175 9.56 -17.66 6.35
CA THR A 175 8.59 -18.72 6.65
C THR A 175 7.34 -18.65 5.78
N TRP A 176 7.02 -17.49 5.21
CA TRP A 176 5.83 -17.31 4.39
C TRP A 176 6.05 -16.24 3.31
N ALA A 177 5.62 -16.55 2.08
CA ALA A 177 5.64 -15.62 0.95
C ALA A 177 4.34 -15.75 0.15
N ASP A 178 3.68 -14.62 -0.09
CA ASP A 178 2.48 -14.53 -0.93
C ASP A 178 2.65 -13.40 -1.96
N PRO A 179 3.38 -13.66 -3.04
CA PRO A 179 3.70 -12.62 -4.03
C PRO A 179 2.49 -12.11 -4.80
N THR A 180 1.40 -12.86 -4.83
CA THR A 180 0.17 -12.51 -5.55
C THR A 180 -0.92 -11.96 -4.64
N GLY A 181 -0.82 -12.16 -3.33
CA GLY A 181 -1.87 -11.85 -2.37
C GLY A 181 -3.03 -12.86 -2.36
N GLU A 182 -2.87 -14.01 -3.02
CA GLU A 182 -3.93 -15.03 -3.08
C GLU A 182 -4.27 -15.56 -1.70
N ALA A 183 -3.26 -15.93 -0.91
CA ALA A 183 -3.45 -16.47 0.42
C ALA A 183 -3.98 -15.40 1.39
N ALA A 184 -3.41 -14.20 1.37
CA ALA A 184 -3.83 -13.10 2.22
C ALA A 184 -5.29 -12.68 1.93
N ALA A 185 -5.65 -12.48 0.66
CA ALA A 185 -7.01 -12.12 0.28
C ALA A 185 -8.01 -13.25 0.60
N THR A 186 -7.61 -14.51 0.48
CA THR A 186 -8.45 -15.65 0.88
C THR A 186 -8.67 -15.65 2.38
N ALA A 187 -7.61 -15.48 3.19
CA ALA A 187 -7.72 -15.39 4.65
C ALA A 187 -8.63 -14.21 5.09
N PHE A 188 -8.51 -13.08 4.39
CA PHE A 188 -9.35 -11.92 4.62
C PHE A 188 -10.83 -12.20 4.41
N LEU A 189 -11.21 -12.85 3.30
CA LEU A 189 -12.61 -13.23 3.03
C LEU A 189 -13.13 -14.29 4.01
N VAL A 190 -12.28 -15.25 4.40
CA VAL A 190 -12.65 -16.26 5.40
C VAL A 190 -12.90 -15.61 6.75
N ALA A 191 -12.07 -14.66 7.16
CA ALA A 191 -12.29 -13.88 8.38
C ALA A 191 -13.57 -13.02 8.33
N ALA A 192 -14.01 -12.63 7.12
CA ALA A 192 -15.32 -11.98 6.93
C ALA A 192 -16.51 -12.96 6.96
N GLY A 193 -16.28 -14.25 7.18
CA GLY A 193 -17.31 -15.28 7.30
C GLY A 193 -17.60 -16.05 6.02
N VAL A 194 -16.81 -15.89 4.97
CA VAL A 194 -16.98 -16.62 3.70
C VAL A 194 -16.36 -18.02 3.82
N ALA A 195 -17.06 -19.04 3.35
CA ALA A 195 -16.52 -20.41 3.33
C ALA A 195 -15.20 -20.49 2.53
N PRO A 196 -14.16 -21.19 3.04
CA PRO A 196 -12.81 -21.17 2.46
C PRO A 196 -12.76 -21.50 0.96
N GLN A 197 -13.56 -22.46 0.51
CA GLN A 197 -13.62 -22.88 -0.89
C GLN A 197 -14.22 -21.80 -1.80
N ILE A 198 -15.21 -21.05 -1.28
CA ILE A 198 -15.85 -19.95 -1.99
C ILE A 198 -14.86 -18.76 -2.07
N ALA A 199 -14.22 -18.42 -0.95
CA ALA A 199 -13.22 -17.36 -0.86
C ALA A 199 -12.08 -17.57 -1.85
N SER A 200 -11.42 -18.74 -1.79
CA SER A 200 -10.30 -19.08 -2.68
C SER A 200 -10.69 -19.04 -4.16
N ARG A 201 -11.88 -19.58 -4.51
CA ARG A 201 -12.38 -19.57 -5.89
C ARG A 201 -12.60 -18.15 -6.40
N ARG A 202 -13.17 -17.27 -5.57
CA ARG A 202 -13.43 -15.88 -5.94
C ARG A 202 -12.13 -15.10 -6.11
N VAL A 203 -11.18 -15.22 -5.18
CA VAL A 203 -9.87 -14.57 -5.27
C VAL A 203 -9.14 -14.97 -6.55
N ARG A 204 -9.09 -16.26 -6.87
CA ARG A 204 -8.47 -16.76 -8.12
C ARG A 204 -9.17 -16.24 -9.37
N ALA A 205 -10.49 -16.08 -9.36
CA ALA A 205 -11.22 -15.49 -10.48
C ALA A 205 -10.77 -14.05 -10.72
N VAL A 206 -10.73 -13.23 -9.67
CA VAL A 206 -10.28 -11.83 -9.74
C VAL A 206 -8.83 -11.72 -10.22
N LEU A 207 -7.92 -12.56 -9.71
CA LEU A 207 -6.52 -12.56 -10.15
C LEU A 207 -6.39 -12.88 -11.64
N ARG A 208 -7.17 -13.84 -12.17
CA ARG A 208 -7.17 -14.18 -13.61
C ARG A 208 -7.67 -13.02 -14.46
N GLU A 209 -8.71 -12.32 -14.03
CA GLU A 209 -9.25 -11.16 -14.73
C GLU A 209 -8.23 -10.01 -14.76
N GLN A 210 -7.56 -9.73 -13.62
CA GLN A 210 -6.50 -8.72 -13.55
C GLN A 210 -5.33 -9.07 -14.49
N ALA A 211 -4.91 -10.33 -14.51
CA ALA A 211 -3.84 -10.79 -15.39
C ALA A 211 -4.23 -10.70 -16.89
N ALA A 212 -5.51 -10.91 -17.22
CA ALA A 212 -5.99 -10.77 -18.58
C ALA A 212 -6.00 -9.31 -19.07
N LEU A 213 -6.30 -8.36 -18.19
CA LEU A 213 -6.29 -6.92 -18.49
C LEU A 213 -4.88 -6.32 -18.63
N MET A 214 -3.85 -7.00 -18.12
CA MET A 214 -2.44 -6.58 -18.21
C MET A 214 -1.71 -7.17 -19.41
N ARG A 215 -2.35 -8.03 -20.19
CA ARG A 215 -1.76 -8.56 -21.45
C ARG A 215 -1.92 -7.53 -22.55
N PRO A 216 -0.80 -7.09 -23.21
CA PRO A 216 -0.84 -6.13 -24.31
C PRO A 216 -1.56 -6.69 -25.54
#